data_c318480909539b9ee048b0b7cdc1af67
#
_entry.id   c318480909539b9ee048b0b7cdc1af67
#
_cell.length_a   1.000
_cell.length_b   1.000
_cell.length_c   1.000
_cell.angle_alpha   90.00
_cell.angle_beta   90.00
_cell.angle_gamma   90.00
#
_symmetry.space_group_name_H-M   'P 1'
#
loop_
_entity.id
_entity.type
_entity.pdbx_description
1 polymer ?
#
loop_
_entity_poly.entity_id
_entity_poly.type
_entity_poly.pdbx_seq_one_letter_code
_entity_poly.pdbx_strand_id
1 'polypeptide(L)'
;MYRPAAIEQLRVVGEQVGVPVYMELENKNPVEIAMNAIREARAKGNDVVIVDTAGRLAIDEQMMNEIAAIKSAIQPDETLFVVDAMTGQDAVNTAREFNERLNFDGVVLTKLDGDTRGGAALSIRTVVDKPIKFVGTGEKMDALDIFHPERMADRILGMGDIVSLVERAQEQYDEEEAKRLQKKIAKNQFDFNDFISQIQQIKKMGNLKELASMNDPEIGRLKDVDIDDNAFKSIEAIIYSMTPDERSNPAILNGSRRQRIAKGSGTSIQEVNK
;
A
#
# COMPACT_ATOMS: atom_id res chain seq x y z
N MET A 1 -16.15 -24.83 -8.88
CA MET A 1 -14.92 -25.49 -8.35
C MET A 1 -14.30 -24.53 -7.36
N TYR A 2 -14.47 -24.79 -6.06
CA TYR A 2 -13.89 -23.96 -4.98
C TYR A 2 -12.36 -24.01 -5.07
N ARG A 3 -11.69 -22.89 -4.87
CA ARG A 3 -10.24 -22.80 -4.72
C ARG A 3 -9.90 -22.89 -3.23
N PRO A 4 -9.48 -24.05 -2.70
CA PRO A 4 -9.14 -24.17 -1.27
C PRO A 4 -8.05 -23.18 -0.84
N ALA A 5 -7.13 -22.87 -1.75
CA ALA A 5 -6.08 -21.88 -1.52
C ALA A 5 -6.60 -20.47 -1.29
N ALA A 6 -7.76 -20.09 -1.83
CA ALA A 6 -8.31 -18.74 -1.65
C ALA A 6 -8.81 -18.52 -0.21
N ILE A 7 -9.41 -19.54 0.40
CA ILE A 7 -9.87 -19.48 1.80
C ILE A 7 -8.66 -19.29 2.73
N GLU A 8 -7.60 -20.07 2.51
CA GLU A 8 -6.38 -19.97 3.30
C GLU A 8 -5.68 -18.62 3.09
N GLN A 9 -5.67 -18.12 1.87
CA GLN A 9 -5.12 -16.80 1.56
C GLN A 9 -5.87 -15.70 2.32
N LEU A 10 -7.22 -15.74 2.32
CA LEU A 10 -8.03 -14.78 3.07
C LEU A 10 -7.74 -14.84 4.57
N ARG A 11 -7.56 -16.05 5.13
CA ARG A 11 -7.19 -16.25 6.54
C ARG A 11 -5.85 -15.57 6.85
N VAL A 12 -4.83 -15.82 6.03
CA VAL A 12 -3.49 -15.22 6.20
C VAL A 12 -3.54 -13.70 6.12
N VAL A 13 -4.29 -13.15 5.16
CA VAL A 13 -4.47 -11.69 5.04
C VAL A 13 -5.18 -11.13 6.28
N GLY A 14 -6.24 -11.78 6.76
CA GLY A 14 -6.93 -11.36 7.99
C GLY A 14 -6.01 -11.34 9.20
N GLU A 15 -5.15 -12.35 9.36
CA GLU A 15 -4.15 -12.39 10.43
C GLU A 15 -3.14 -11.24 10.32
N GLN A 16 -2.68 -10.92 9.11
CA GLN A 16 -1.72 -9.83 8.87
C GLN A 16 -2.29 -8.45 9.25
N VAL A 17 -3.57 -8.22 9.00
CA VAL A 17 -4.25 -6.95 9.32
C VAL A 17 -4.95 -6.96 10.68
N GLY A 18 -4.89 -8.07 11.42
CA GLY A 18 -5.52 -8.19 12.73
C GLY A 18 -7.06 -8.25 12.70
N VAL A 19 -7.65 -8.70 11.58
CA VAL A 19 -9.10 -8.81 11.39
C VAL A 19 -9.53 -10.27 11.41
N PRO A 20 -10.56 -10.66 12.19
CA PRO A 20 -11.04 -12.04 12.23
C PRO A 20 -11.67 -12.44 10.90
N VAL A 21 -11.36 -13.65 10.44
CA VAL A 21 -11.94 -14.25 9.24
C VAL A 21 -12.86 -15.39 9.65
N TYR A 22 -14.11 -15.33 9.18
CA TYR A 22 -15.08 -16.40 9.34
C TYR A 22 -15.01 -17.37 8.16
N MET A 23 -14.99 -18.66 8.42
CA MET A 23 -15.00 -19.70 7.39
C MET A 23 -15.67 -20.98 7.88
N GLU A 24 -16.35 -21.70 6.99
CA GLU A 24 -16.90 -23.02 7.21
C GLU A 24 -16.40 -23.98 6.13
N LEU A 25 -15.43 -24.84 6.46
CA LEU A 25 -14.75 -25.69 5.46
C LEU A 25 -15.63 -26.87 4.98
N GLU A 26 -16.54 -27.34 5.81
CA GLU A 26 -17.41 -28.49 5.50
C GLU A 26 -18.74 -28.06 4.87
N ASN A 27 -19.17 -26.84 5.11
CA ASN A 27 -20.41 -26.28 4.57
C ASN A 27 -20.21 -25.92 3.09
N LYS A 28 -21.05 -26.41 2.22
CA LYS A 28 -21.00 -26.14 0.77
C LYS A 28 -22.07 -25.14 0.31
N ASN A 29 -22.87 -24.63 1.25
CA ASN A 29 -23.90 -23.65 0.95
C ASN A 29 -23.39 -22.23 1.21
N PRO A 30 -22.98 -21.47 0.17
CA PRO A 30 -22.37 -20.16 0.37
C PRO A 30 -23.34 -19.12 0.95
N VAL A 31 -24.64 -19.26 0.70
CA VAL A 31 -25.69 -18.41 1.28
C VAL A 31 -25.75 -18.60 2.79
N GLU A 32 -25.74 -19.83 3.24
CA GLU A 32 -25.78 -20.16 4.66
C GLU A 32 -24.50 -19.70 5.37
N ILE A 33 -23.33 -19.89 4.76
CA ILE A 33 -22.04 -19.41 5.28
C ILE A 33 -22.08 -17.89 5.48
N ALA A 34 -22.54 -17.15 4.48
CA ALA A 34 -22.63 -15.68 4.56
C ALA A 34 -23.60 -15.22 5.66
N MET A 35 -24.76 -15.86 5.79
CA MET A 35 -25.73 -15.55 6.86
C MET A 35 -25.16 -15.87 8.25
N ASN A 36 -24.48 -16.98 8.42
CA ASN A 36 -23.85 -17.38 9.67
C ASN A 36 -22.72 -16.40 10.05
N ALA A 37 -21.89 -16.01 9.07
CA ALA A 37 -20.85 -15.01 9.26
C ALA A 37 -21.40 -13.68 9.79
N ILE A 38 -22.49 -13.18 9.20
CA ILE A 38 -23.13 -11.94 9.65
C ILE A 38 -23.70 -12.09 11.05
N ARG A 39 -24.32 -13.25 11.36
CA ARG A 39 -24.85 -13.51 12.71
C ARG A 39 -23.72 -13.52 13.75
N GLU A 40 -22.61 -14.15 13.44
CA GLU A 40 -21.44 -14.18 14.33
C GLU A 40 -20.82 -12.81 14.50
N ALA A 41 -20.67 -12.04 13.42
CA ALA A 41 -20.15 -10.69 13.45
C ALA A 41 -20.98 -9.78 14.34
N ARG A 42 -22.31 -9.83 14.24
CA ARG A 42 -23.25 -9.11 15.12
C ARG A 42 -23.11 -9.52 16.59
N ALA A 43 -22.97 -10.81 16.84
CA ALA A 43 -22.78 -11.33 18.22
C ALA A 43 -21.45 -10.86 18.82
N LYS A 44 -20.42 -10.64 18.00
CA LYS A 44 -19.09 -10.14 18.40
C LYS A 44 -19.00 -8.61 18.44
N GLY A 45 -20.05 -7.88 18.02
CA GLY A 45 -20.06 -6.43 17.97
C GLY A 45 -19.21 -5.84 16.84
N ASN A 46 -19.05 -6.55 15.72
CA ASN A 46 -18.37 -6.01 14.57
C ASN A 46 -19.26 -5.03 13.81
N ASP A 47 -18.73 -3.85 13.48
CA ASP A 47 -19.45 -2.80 12.75
C ASP A 47 -19.49 -3.03 11.24
N VAL A 48 -18.48 -3.72 10.70
CA VAL A 48 -18.33 -3.97 9.26
C VAL A 48 -18.10 -5.45 9.00
N VAL A 49 -18.78 -5.99 7.98
CA VAL A 49 -18.58 -7.35 7.47
C VAL A 49 -18.30 -7.27 5.97
N ILE A 50 -17.18 -7.82 5.54
CA ILE A 50 -16.82 -7.95 4.12
C ILE A 50 -17.04 -9.40 3.72
N VAL A 51 -17.92 -9.64 2.74
CA VAL A 51 -18.19 -10.96 2.18
C VAL A 51 -17.45 -11.10 0.88
N ASP A 52 -16.37 -11.89 0.87
CA ASP A 52 -15.62 -12.22 -0.34
C ASP A 52 -16.29 -13.35 -1.10
N THR A 53 -16.49 -13.16 -2.39
CA THR A 53 -17.16 -14.14 -3.26
C THR A 53 -16.22 -14.70 -4.32
N ALA A 54 -16.55 -15.87 -4.86
CA ALA A 54 -15.77 -16.43 -5.96
C ALA A 54 -15.79 -15.51 -7.18
N GLY A 55 -14.59 -15.26 -7.76
CA GLY A 55 -14.41 -14.53 -9.01
C GLY A 55 -13.84 -15.45 -10.11
N ARG A 56 -14.27 -15.25 -11.34
CA ARG A 56 -13.73 -15.93 -12.53
C ARG A 56 -13.62 -14.95 -13.69
N LEU A 57 -12.68 -15.25 -14.59
CA LEU A 57 -12.51 -14.49 -15.83
C LEU A 57 -13.64 -14.76 -16.84
N ALA A 58 -14.25 -15.94 -16.80
CA ALA A 58 -15.39 -16.27 -17.65
C ALA A 58 -16.67 -16.26 -16.79
N ILE A 59 -17.71 -15.67 -17.33
CA ILE A 59 -19.01 -15.60 -16.70
C ILE A 59 -19.65 -16.98 -16.76
N ASP A 60 -19.93 -17.51 -15.56
CA ASP A 60 -20.53 -18.81 -15.35
C ASP A 60 -21.92 -18.59 -14.73
N GLU A 61 -22.96 -19.09 -15.40
CA GLU A 61 -24.34 -18.97 -14.95
C GLU A 61 -24.56 -19.46 -13.53
N GLN A 62 -23.92 -20.56 -13.14
CA GLN A 62 -24.04 -21.11 -11.82
C GLN A 62 -23.45 -20.17 -10.76
N MET A 63 -22.29 -19.60 -11.05
CA MET A 63 -21.62 -18.62 -10.17
C MET A 63 -22.46 -17.35 -10.03
N MET A 64 -23.02 -16.83 -11.13
CA MET A 64 -23.85 -15.63 -11.12
C MET A 64 -25.13 -15.84 -10.29
N ASN A 65 -25.77 -16.99 -10.40
CA ASN A 65 -26.93 -17.34 -9.61
C ASN A 65 -26.56 -17.49 -8.12
N GLU A 66 -25.40 -18.06 -7.81
CA GLU A 66 -24.88 -18.17 -6.44
C GLU A 66 -24.67 -16.79 -5.81
N ILE A 67 -23.97 -15.87 -6.51
CA ILE A 67 -23.72 -14.51 -6.01
C ILE A 67 -25.04 -13.73 -5.85
N ALA A 68 -25.96 -13.88 -6.80
CA ALA A 68 -27.28 -13.25 -6.71
C ALA A 68 -28.09 -13.78 -5.50
N ALA A 69 -28.02 -15.08 -5.22
CA ALA A 69 -28.65 -15.68 -4.06
C ALA A 69 -28.02 -15.18 -2.75
N ILE A 70 -26.70 -15.07 -2.67
CA ILE A 70 -26.00 -14.49 -1.52
C ILE A 70 -26.47 -13.03 -1.32
N LYS A 71 -26.41 -12.20 -2.35
CA LYS A 71 -26.83 -10.80 -2.30
C LYS A 71 -28.27 -10.66 -1.80
N SER A 72 -29.17 -11.47 -2.35
CA SER A 72 -30.59 -11.46 -1.95
C SER A 72 -30.78 -11.86 -0.47
N ALA A 73 -30.01 -12.81 0.01
CA ALA A 73 -30.16 -13.31 1.38
C ALA A 73 -29.58 -12.37 2.44
N ILE A 74 -28.42 -11.76 2.16
CA ILE A 74 -27.73 -10.89 3.14
C ILE A 74 -28.10 -9.41 3.01
N GLN A 75 -28.65 -8.99 1.88
CA GLN A 75 -29.00 -7.59 1.56
C GLN A 75 -27.89 -6.62 1.97
N PRO A 76 -26.71 -6.67 1.31
CA PRO A 76 -25.56 -5.87 1.70
C PRO A 76 -25.87 -4.39 1.51
N ASP A 77 -25.30 -3.55 2.38
CA ASP A 77 -25.39 -2.08 2.25
C ASP A 77 -24.67 -1.62 0.98
N GLU A 78 -23.63 -2.36 0.56
CA GLU A 78 -22.85 -2.05 -0.61
C GLU A 78 -22.33 -3.33 -1.30
N THR A 79 -22.46 -3.37 -2.63
CA THR A 79 -21.91 -4.42 -3.50
C THR A 79 -20.82 -3.81 -4.38
N LEU A 80 -19.59 -4.26 -4.25
CA LEU A 80 -18.45 -3.76 -5.01
C LEU A 80 -18.02 -4.79 -6.06
N PHE A 81 -17.85 -4.33 -7.29
CA PHE A 81 -17.29 -5.11 -8.37
C PHE A 81 -15.78 -4.85 -8.47
N VAL A 82 -14.98 -5.90 -8.27
CA VAL A 82 -13.51 -5.82 -8.34
C VAL A 82 -13.04 -6.26 -9.70
N VAL A 83 -12.29 -5.41 -10.39
CA VAL A 83 -11.84 -5.66 -11.76
C VAL A 83 -10.37 -5.26 -11.95
N ASP A 84 -9.66 -6.03 -12.77
CA ASP A 84 -8.28 -5.78 -13.15
C ASP A 84 -8.23 -4.76 -14.30
N ALA A 85 -7.56 -3.62 -14.08
CA ALA A 85 -7.43 -2.55 -15.08
C ALA A 85 -6.66 -2.99 -16.34
N MET A 86 -5.82 -4.01 -16.22
CA MET A 86 -4.99 -4.49 -17.34
C MET A 86 -5.74 -5.39 -18.33
N THR A 87 -6.94 -5.87 -17.98
CA THR A 87 -7.71 -6.78 -18.86
C THR A 87 -8.42 -6.07 -20.02
N GLY A 88 -8.32 -4.74 -20.11
CA GLY A 88 -8.80 -3.98 -21.25
C GLY A 88 -10.31 -4.14 -21.52
N GLN A 89 -10.68 -4.46 -22.78
CA GLN A 89 -12.08 -4.57 -23.18
C GLN A 89 -12.84 -5.70 -22.45
N ASP A 90 -12.16 -6.76 -22.05
CA ASP A 90 -12.79 -7.86 -21.29
C ASP A 90 -13.28 -7.39 -19.92
N ALA A 91 -12.55 -6.48 -19.27
CA ALA A 91 -12.99 -5.84 -18.04
C ALA A 91 -14.35 -5.13 -18.22
N VAL A 92 -14.50 -4.41 -19.32
CA VAL A 92 -15.72 -3.65 -19.64
C VAL A 92 -16.91 -4.57 -19.90
N ASN A 93 -16.71 -5.62 -20.67
CA ASN A 93 -17.75 -6.61 -20.98
C ASN A 93 -18.21 -7.35 -19.72
N THR A 94 -17.25 -7.79 -18.91
CA THR A 94 -17.51 -8.44 -17.61
C THR A 94 -18.26 -7.50 -16.67
N ALA A 95 -17.85 -6.24 -16.56
CA ALA A 95 -18.52 -5.25 -15.72
C ALA A 95 -19.97 -5.03 -16.12
N ARG A 96 -20.25 -4.95 -17.44
CA ARG A 96 -21.62 -4.81 -17.95
C ARG A 96 -22.49 -5.98 -17.52
N GLU A 97 -22.06 -7.21 -17.74
CA GLU A 97 -22.83 -8.40 -17.45
C GLU A 97 -23.08 -8.58 -15.94
N PHE A 98 -22.06 -8.31 -15.12
CA PHE A 98 -22.24 -8.28 -13.67
C PHE A 98 -23.21 -7.19 -13.22
N ASN A 99 -23.16 -6.01 -13.85
CA ASN A 99 -24.08 -4.93 -13.51
C ASN A 99 -25.53 -5.24 -13.87
N GLU A 100 -25.76 -5.83 -15.04
CA GLU A 100 -27.10 -6.26 -15.48
C GLU A 100 -27.73 -7.27 -14.52
N ARG A 101 -26.92 -8.19 -13.99
CA ARG A 101 -27.40 -9.26 -13.08
C ARG A 101 -27.47 -8.88 -11.63
N LEU A 102 -26.46 -8.17 -11.15
CA LEU A 102 -26.29 -7.90 -9.72
C LEU A 102 -26.59 -6.46 -9.35
N ASN A 103 -26.63 -5.53 -10.30
CA ASN A 103 -26.78 -4.09 -10.05
C ASN A 103 -25.87 -3.67 -8.88
N PHE A 104 -24.54 -3.80 -9.05
CA PHE A 104 -23.57 -3.42 -8.02
C PHE A 104 -23.52 -1.90 -7.82
N ASP A 105 -23.00 -1.45 -6.68
CA ASP A 105 -23.06 -0.05 -6.25
C ASP A 105 -21.79 0.72 -6.62
N GLY A 106 -20.68 0.03 -6.84
CA GLY A 106 -19.41 0.65 -7.18
C GLY A 106 -18.38 -0.32 -7.70
N VAL A 107 -17.28 0.22 -8.21
CA VAL A 107 -16.17 -0.52 -8.81
C VAL A 107 -14.90 -0.29 -8.01
N VAL A 108 -14.13 -1.37 -7.80
CA VAL A 108 -12.76 -1.34 -7.33
C VAL A 108 -11.85 -1.71 -8.50
N LEU A 109 -10.99 -0.81 -8.90
CA LEU A 109 -10.08 -0.99 -10.04
C LEU A 109 -8.70 -1.39 -9.53
N THR A 110 -8.26 -2.61 -9.81
CA THR A 110 -6.98 -3.14 -9.35
C THR A 110 -5.90 -3.07 -10.42
N LYS A 111 -4.64 -3.26 -10.03
CA LYS A 111 -3.44 -3.25 -10.89
C LYS A 111 -3.25 -1.97 -11.70
N LEU A 112 -3.60 -0.86 -11.09
CA LEU A 112 -3.46 0.44 -11.74
C LEU A 112 -1.98 0.86 -11.89
N ASP A 113 -1.08 0.26 -11.12
CA ASP A 113 0.37 0.36 -11.28
C ASP A 113 0.88 -0.18 -12.62
N GLY A 114 0.21 -1.19 -13.20
CA GLY A 114 0.49 -1.73 -14.53
C GLY A 114 -0.21 -1.01 -15.68
N ASP A 115 -1.27 -0.27 -15.41
CA ASP A 115 -2.02 0.52 -16.40
C ASP A 115 -1.52 1.97 -16.44
N THR A 116 -0.56 2.25 -17.29
CA THR A 116 0.08 3.58 -17.39
C THR A 116 -0.87 4.69 -17.82
N ARG A 117 -2.00 4.40 -18.46
CA ARG A 117 -2.93 5.39 -19.01
C ARG A 117 -4.30 5.44 -18.33
N GLY A 118 -4.68 4.44 -17.53
CA GLY A 118 -5.96 4.40 -16.84
C GLY A 118 -7.19 4.32 -17.76
N GLY A 119 -7.02 3.86 -19.00
CA GLY A 119 -8.11 3.81 -20.00
C GLY A 119 -9.27 2.90 -19.60
N ALA A 120 -9.01 1.84 -18.83
CA ALA A 120 -10.04 0.95 -18.30
C ALA A 120 -11.04 1.68 -17.41
N ALA A 121 -10.58 2.65 -16.60
CA ALA A 121 -11.44 3.44 -15.71
C ALA A 121 -12.51 4.20 -16.51
N LEU A 122 -12.10 4.90 -17.57
CA LEU A 122 -13.01 5.67 -18.41
C LEU A 122 -14.03 4.76 -19.11
N SER A 123 -13.57 3.64 -19.68
CA SER A 123 -14.42 2.70 -20.39
C SER A 123 -15.45 2.04 -19.49
N ILE A 124 -15.05 1.59 -18.30
CA ILE A 124 -15.95 0.98 -17.31
C ILE A 124 -16.99 2.02 -16.83
N ARG A 125 -16.55 3.23 -16.48
CA ARG A 125 -17.45 4.30 -16.03
C ARG A 125 -18.51 4.62 -17.10
N THR A 126 -18.12 4.69 -18.37
CA THR A 126 -19.03 4.99 -19.47
C THR A 126 -20.04 3.88 -19.73
N VAL A 127 -19.62 2.62 -19.62
CA VAL A 127 -20.46 1.46 -20.01
C VAL A 127 -21.43 1.06 -18.90
N VAL A 128 -21.01 1.07 -17.62
CA VAL A 128 -21.86 0.59 -16.53
C VAL A 128 -22.52 1.70 -15.72
N ASP A 129 -22.10 2.93 -15.93
CA ASP A 129 -22.58 4.12 -15.20
C ASP A 129 -22.57 3.99 -13.67
N LYS A 130 -21.57 3.27 -13.15
CA LYS A 130 -21.34 3.11 -11.72
C LYS A 130 -20.07 3.83 -11.29
N PRO A 131 -20.03 4.40 -10.07
CA PRO A 131 -18.83 5.08 -9.59
C PRO A 131 -17.68 4.08 -9.41
N ILE A 132 -16.47 4.49 -9.77
CA ILE A 132 -15.27 3.84 -9.26
C ILE A 132 -15.05 4.41 -7.86
N LYS A 133 -14.91 3.55 -6.86
CA LYS A 133 -14.76 3.96 -5.45
C LYS A 133 -13.34 3.85 -4.96
N PHE A 134 -12.67 2.77 -5.33
CA PHE A 134 -11.30 2.49 -4.89
C PHE A 134 -10.42 2.07 -6.05
N VAL A 135 -9.12 2.29 -5.88
CA VAL A 135 -8.08 1.85 -6.81
C VAL A 135 -6.96 1.13 -6.06
N GLY A 136 -6.52 0.00 -6.61
CA GLY A 136 -5.35 -0.74 -6.14
C GLY A 136 -4.14 -0.40 -7.01
N THR A 137 -3.09 0.08 -6.38
CA THR A 137 -1.84 0.52 -7.01
C THR A 137 -0.65 -0.37 -6.70
N GLY A 138 -0.89 -1.55 -6.12
CA GLY A 138 0.13 -2.52 -5.76
C GLY A 138 -0.42 -3.67 -4.94
N GLU A 139 0.48 -4.54 -4.45
CA GLU A 139 0.14 -5.75 -3.70
C GLU A 139 0.13 -5.57 -2.17
N LYS A 140 0.62 -4.44 -1.67
CA LYS A 140 0.66 -4.15 -0.24
C LYS A 140 -0.68 -3.67 0.28
N MET A 141 -0.91 -3.83 1.60
CA MET A 141 -2.16 -3.41 2.24
C MET A 141 -2.41 -1.91 2.18
N ASP A 142 -1.35 -1.11 2.13
CA ASP A 142 -1.37 0.35 1.98
C ASP A 142 -1.50 0.84 0.53
N ALA A 143 -1.59 -0.09 -0.43
CA ALA A 143 -1.72 0.23 -1.86
C ALA A 143 -3.18 0.29 -2.34
N LEU A 144 -4.15 0.47 -1.44
CA LEU A 144 -5.56 0.69 -1.76
C LEU A 144 -5.91 2.15 -1.46
N ASP A 145 -6.24 2.90 -2.50
CA ASP A 145 -6.59 4.32 -2.40
C ASP A 145 -8.05 4.59 -2.79
N ILE A 146 -8.60 5.71 -2.33
CA ILE A 146 -9.89 6.23 -2.81
C ILE A 146 -9.71 6.73 -4.25
N PHE A 147 -10.70 6.47 -5.09
CA PHE A 147 -10.68 6.96 -6.47
C PHE A 147 -10.92 8.47 -6.54
N HIS A 148 -9.99 9.19 -7.13
CA HIS A 148 -10.08 10.63 -7.40
C HIS A 148 -10.24 10.88 -8.91
N PRO A 149 -11.44 11.28 -9.40
CA PRO A 149 -11.68 11.45 -10.85
C PRO A 149 -10.75 12.45 -11.53
N GLU A 150 -10.42 13.56 -10.86
CA GLU A 150 -9.54 14.59 -11.39
C GLU A 150 -8.10 14.06 -11.59
N ARG A 151 -7.55 13.36 -10.60
CA ARG A 151 -6.22 12.74 -10.69
C ARG A 151 -6.16 11.68 -11.79
N MET A 152 -7.25 10.93 -11.98
CA MET A 152 -7.34 9.96 -13.06
C MET A 152 -7.39 10.64 -14.42
N ALA A 153 -8.11 11.75 -14.54
CA ALA A 153 -8.14 12.54 -15.79
C ALA A 153 -6.75 13.09 -16.13
N ASP A 154 -6.04 13.65 -15.15
CA ASP A 154 -4.67 14.15 -15.32
C ASP A 154 -3.72 13.04 -15.77
N ARG A 155 -3.83 11.85 -15.18
CA ARG A 155 -3.07 10.67 -15.57
C ARG A 155 -3.36 10.23 -17.01
N ILE A 156 -4.64 10.20 -17.42
CA ILE A 156 -5.05 9.86 -18.80
C ILE A 156 -4.50 10.87 -19.80
N LEU A 157 -4.47 12.15 -19.45
CA LEU A 157 -3.96 13.24 -20.27
C LEU A 157 -2.42 13.32 -20.28
N GLY A 158 -1.73 12.50 -19.46
CA GLY A 158 -0.28 12.52 -19.36
C GLY A 158 0.28 13.70 -18.59
N MET A 159 -0.54 14.36 -17.77
CA MET A 159 -0.14 15.50 -16.94
C MET A 159 0.57 15.08 -15.62
N GLY A 160 0.64 13.77 -15.36
CA GLY A 160 1.20 13.22 -14.12
C GLY A 160 0.29 13.38 -12.89
N ASP A 161 0.49 12.56 -11.88
CA ASP A 161 -0.21 12.67 -10.59
C ASP A 161 0.65 13.42 -9.56
N ILE A 162 0.86 14.72 -9.81
CA ILE A 162 1.67 15.59 -8.95
C ILE A 162 1.05 15.74 -7.56
N VAL A 163 -0.28 15.71 -7.46
CA VAL A 163 -1.00 15.91 -6.19
C VAL A 163 -0.78 14.71 -5.27
N SER A 164 -0.94 13.48 -5.76
CA SER A 164 -0.64 12.27 -4.97
C SER A 164 0.82 12.21 -4.53
N LEU A 165 1.75 12.67 -5.37
CA LEU A 165 3.15 12.74 -5.02
C LEU A 165 3.40 13.73 -3.87
N VAL A 166 2.78 14.91 -3.92
CA VAL A 166 2.90 15.93 -2.87
C VAL A 166 2.25 15.46 -1.56
N GLU A 167 1.08 14.84 -1.62
CA GLU A 167 0.39 14.28 -0.44
C GLU A 167 1.22 13.19 0.23
N ARG A 168 1.74 12.21 -0.52
CA ARG A 168 2.64 11.17 0.02
C ARG A 168 3.93 11.74 0.59
N ALA A 169 4.47 12.78 -0.03
CA ALA A 169 5.62 13.49 0.51
C ALA A 169 5.28 14.22 1.82
N GLN A 170 4.09 14.81 1.92
CA GLN A 170 3.61 15.48 3.14
C GLN A 170 3.30 14.48 4.27
N GLU A 171 2.67 13.33 3.97
CA GLU A 171 2.41 12.28 4.96
C GLU A 171 3.69 11.68 5.56
N GLN A 172 4.78 11.67 4.78
CA GLN A 172 6.08 11.18 5.26
C GLN A 172 6.93 12.28 5.92
N TYR A 173 6.51 13.54 5.81
CA TYR A 173 7.21 14.68 6.41
C TYR A 173 6.62 15.00 7.78
N ASP A 174 7.30 14.55 8.83
CA ASP A 174 6.93 14.88 10.20
C ASP A 174 7.41 16.31 10.54
N GLU A 175 6.50 17.28 10.38
CA GLU A 175 6.78 18.70 10.72
C GLU A 175 7.20 18.89 12.19
N GLU A 176 6.69 18.08 13.10
CA GLU A 176 7.05 18.17 14.53
C GLU A 176 8.49 17.69 14.75
N GLU A 177 8.87 16.61 14.06
CA GLU A 177 10.24 16.10 14.09
C GLU A 177 11.23 17.08 13.47
N ALA A 178 10.87 17.72 12.36
CA ALA A 178 11.68 18.76 11.74
C ALA A 178 11.87 19.99 12.66
N LYS A 179 10.81 20.47 13.31
CA LYS A 179 10.87 21.59 14.29
C LYS A 179 11.67 21.23 15.53
N ARG A 180 11.56 19.96 15.99
CA ARG A 180 12.33 19.44 17.13
C ARG A 180 13.82 19.37 16.79
N LEU A 181 14.15 18.89 15.59
CA LEU A 181 15.51 18.80 15.10
C LEU A 181 16.16 20.18 14.96
N GLN A 182 15.46 21.15 14.37
CA GLN A 182 15.91 22.51 14.25
C GLN A 182 16.24 23.16 15.63
N LYS A 183 15.39 22.89 16.64
CA LYS A 183 15.63 23.34 18.01
C LYS A 183 16.86 22.65 18.64
N LYS A 184 17.11 21.37 18.35
CA LYS A 184 18.28 20.64 18.85
C LYS A 184 19.57 21.15 18.20
N ILE A 185 19.57 21.41 16.89
CA ILE A 185 20.70 21.99 16.17
C ILE A 185 21.04 23.36 16.73
N ALA A 186 20.04 24.24 16.93
CA ALA A 186 20.23 25.56 17.49
C ALA A 186 20.81 25.56 18.92
N LYS A 187 20.60 24.47 19.67
CA LYS A 187 21.12 24.28 21.05
C LYS A 187 22.43 23.48 21.11
N ASN A 188 23.03 23.13 19.96
CA ASN A 188 24.18 22.19 19.88
C ASN A 188 23.94 20.84 20.57
N GLN A 189 22.71 20.31 20.52
CA GLN A 189 22.27 19.05 21.11
C GLN A 189 22.01 17.96 20.08
N PHE A 190 22.51 18.14 18.86
CA PHE A 190 22.38 17.15 17.78
C PHE A 190 23.30 15.95 18.06
N ASP A 191 22.73 14.75 18.08
CA ASP A 191 23.42 13.50 18.39
C ASP A 191 23.34 12.48 17.24
N PHE A 192 23.98 11.30 17.40
CA PHE A 192 23.97 10.26 16.37
C PHE A 192 22.61 9.57 16.20
N ASN A 193 21.71 9.63 17.18
CA ASN A 193 20.34 9.12 16.99
C ASN A 193 19.54 10.06 16.09
N ASP A 194 19.72 11.37 16.23
CA ASP A 194 19.12 12.35 15.34
C ASP A 194 19.67 12.20 13.90
N PHE A 195 20.96 11.90 13.77
CA PHE A 195 21.59 11.67 12.46
C PHE A 195 21.07 10.43 11.75
N ILE A 196 20.88 9.30 12.48
CA ILE A 196 20.24 8.09 11.92
C ILE A 196 18.79 8.37 11.47
N SER A 197 18.03 9.09 12.28
CA SER A 197 16.66 9.48 11.92
C SER A 197 16.63 10.26 10.61
N GLN A 198 17.57 11.18 10.40
CA GLN A 198 17.71 11.94 9.15
C GLN A 198 18.07 11.04 7.95
N ILE A 199 19.01 10.09 8.12
CA ILE A 199 19.35 9.14 7.05
C ILE A 199 18.13 8.30 6.66
N GLN A 200 17.34 7.85 7.63
CA GLN A 200 16.13 7.06 7.37
C GLN A 200 15.06 7.88 6.65
N GLN A 201 14.90 9.16 6.98
CA GLN A 201 14.01 10.06 6.25
C GLN A 201 14.48 10.28 4.80
N ILE A 202 15.78 10.52 4.59
CA ILE A 202 16.36 10.67 3.24
C ILE A 202 16.15 9.40 2.40
N LYS A 203 16.33 8.22 2.98
CA LYS A 203 16.08 6.94 2.30
C LYS A 203 14.62 6.76 1.90
N LYS A 204 13.69 7.13 2.78
CA LYS A 204 12.26 7.12 2.45
C LYS A 204 11.93 8.07 1.29
N MET A 205 12.54 9.26 1.27
CA MET A 205 12.40 10.22 0.17
C MET A 205 13.07 9.76 -1.14
N GLY A 206 14.14 8.96 -1.06
CA GLY A 206 14.79 8.35 -2.23
C GLY A 206 13.86 7.40 -2.98
N ASN A 207 13.12 6.56 -2.27
CA ASN A 207 12.09 5.69 -2.85
C ASN A 207 10.95 6.50 -3.50
N LEU A 208 10.61 7.67 -2.98
CA LEU A 208 9.63 8.57 -3.58
C LEU A 208 10.12 9.20 -4.89
N LYS A 209 11.42 9.55 -4.99
CA LYS A 209 12.02 10.02 -6.24
C LYS A 209 11.99 8.95 -7.33
N GLU A 210 12.21 7.71 -6.96
CA GLU A 210 12.16 6.57 -7.88
C GLU A 210 10.73 6.35 -8.41
N LEU A 211 9.73 6.42 -7.54
CA LEU A 211 8.32 6.37 -7.90
C LEU A 211 7.89 7.57 -8.77
N ALA A 212 8.37 8.78 -8.46
CA ALA A 212 8.10 9.96 -9.27
C ALA A 212 8.73 9.88 -10.65
N SER A 213 9.95 9.33 -10.77
CA SER A 213 10.64 9.16 -12.05
C SER A 213 9.99 8.12 -12.96
N MET A 214 9.22 7.19 -12.41
CA MET A 214 8.43 6.22 -13.18
C MET A 214 7.23 6.85 -13.85
N ASN A 215 6.69 7.93 -13.29
CA ASN A 215 5.48 8.59 -13.78
C ASN A 215 5.74 9.85 -14.61
N ASP A 216 6.92 10.47 -14.54
CA ASP A 216 7.28 11.68 -15.28
C ASP A 216 8.72 11.62 -15.83
N PRO A 217 8.90 11.61 -17.17
CA PRO A 217 10.24 11.59 -17.79
C PRO A 217 11.08 12.85 -17.50
N GLU A 218 10.49 13.99 -17.13
CA GLU A 218 11.24 15.19 -16.78
C GLU A 218 11.82 15.12 -15.36
N ILE A 219 11.09 14.51 -14.42
CA ILE A 219 11.59 14.24 -13.07
C ILE A 219 12.72 13.18 -13.11
N GLY A 220 12.67 12.27 -14.09
CA GLY A 220 13.74 11.32 -14.37
C GLY A 220 15.10 11.97 -14.73
N ARG A 221 15.11 13.24 -15.19
CA ARG A 221 16.34 14.00 -15.45
C ARG A 221 17.01 14.55 -14.18
N LEU A 222 16.32 14.55 -13.05
CA LEU A 222 16.90 14.84 -11.73
C LEU A 222 17.66 13.64 -11.13
N LYS A 223 17.95 12.61 -11.93
CA LYS A 223 18.73 11.43 -11.55
C LYS A 223 20.19 11.72 -11.17
N ASP A 224 20.71 12.89 -11.46
CA ASP A 224 22.10 13.25 -11.19
C ASP A 224 22.45 13.50 -9.71
N VAL A 225 21.48 13.32 -8.80
CA VAL A 225 21.78 13.20 -7.37
C VAL A 225 21.64 11.72 -6.98
N ASP A 226 22.62 10.95 -7.43
CA ASP A 226 22.81 9.55 -7.05
C ASP A 226 23.18 9.52 -5.55
N ILE A 227 22.19 9.27 -4.72
CA ILE A 227 22.41 9.01 -3.30
C ILE A 227 22.92 7.57 -3.22
N ASP A 228 24.25 7.41 -3.14
CA ASP A 228 24.89 6.10 -3.02
C ASP A 228 24.38 5.40 -1.75
N ASP A 229 23.43 4.48 -1.92
CA ASP A 229 22.88 3.64 -0.86
C ASP A 229 23.98 2.90 -0.06
N ASN A 230 25.15 2.66 -0.65
CA ASN A 230 26.27 2.00 0.00
C ASN A 230 26.98 2.95 0.98
N ALA A 231 27.05 4.24 0.69
CA ALA A 231 27.61 5.23 1.61
C ALA A 231 26.81 5.30 2.91
N PHE A 232 25.47 5.30 2.82
CA PHE A 232 24.61 5.28 4.01
C PHE A 232 24.71 3.98 4.81
N LYS A 233 24.85 2.83 4.16
CA LYS A 233 25.02 1.54 4.85
C LYS A 233 26.26 1.52 5.77
N SER A 234 27.37 2.07 5.30
CA SER A 234 28.61 2.15 6.08
C SER A 234 28.42 3.04 7.33
N ILE A 235 27.81 4.21 7.16
CA ILE A 235 27.53 5.14 8.25
C ILE A 235 26.56 4.53 9.28
N GLU A 236 25.48 3.90 8.82
CA GLU A 236 24.53 3.20 9.69
C GLU A 236 25.22 2.08 10.49
N ALA A 237 26.05 1.27 9.86
CA ALA A 237 26.82 0.21 10.51
C ALA A 237 27.71 0.76 11.65
N ILE A 238 28.38 1.90 11.41
CA ILE A 238 29.21 2.59 12.40
C ILE A 238 28.35 3.01 13.60
N ILE A 239 27.23 3.71 13.37
CA ILE A 239 26.40 4.23 14.43
C ILE A 239 25.69 3.10 15.19
N TYR A 240 25.21 2.03 14.51
CA TYR A 240 24.62 0.89 15.19
C TYR A 240 25.62 0.08 16.01
N SER A 241 26.91 0.17 15.72
CA SER A 241 27.98 -0.42 16.53
C SER A 241 28.32 0.39 17.79
N MET A 242 27.77 1.61 17.94
CA MET A 242 27.89 2.42 19.13
C MET A 242 26.89 1.99 20.20
N THR A 243 27.27 2.15 21.47
CA THR A 243 26.31 2.00 22.58
C THR A 243 25.31 3.17 22.60
N PRO A 244 24.15 3.03 23.29
CA PRO A 244 23.19 4.14 23.44
C PRO A 244 23.81 5.42 23.97
N ASP A 245 24.70 5.29 24.98
CA ASP A 245 25.39 6.44 25.59
C ASP A 245 26.34 7.11 24.60
N GLU A 246 27.04 6.34 23.77
CA GLU A 246 27.95 6.86 22.75
C GLU A 246 27.19 7.59 21.63
N ARG A 247 25.99 7.11 21.29
CA ARG A 247 25.13 7.78 20.31
C ARG A 247 24.58 9.10 20.84
N SER A 248 24.19 9.13 22.12
CA SER A 248 23.61 10.32 22.73
C SER A 248 24.67 11.34 23.17
N ASN A 249 25.92 10.92 23.42
CA ASN A 249 27.00 11.79 23.83
C ASN A 249 28.29 11.53 23.04
N PRO A 250 28.44 12.13 21.85
CA PRO A 250 29.63 11.94 21.02
C PRO A 250 30.96 12.31 21.70
N ALA A 251 30.95 13.16 22.72
CA ALA A 251 32.15 13.60 23.44
C ALA A 251 32.90 12.48 24.18
N ILE A 252 32.22 11.36 24.50
CA ILE A 252 32.86 10.21 25.18
C ILE A 252 33.65 9.29 24.26
N LEU A 253 33.62 9.53 22.91
CA LEU A 253 34.29 8.70 21.93
C LEU A 253 35.81 8.89 21.96
N ASN A 254 36.49 8.04 22.71
CA ASN A 254 37.96 7.98 22.74
C ASN A 254 38.53 6.95 21.74
N GLY A 255 39.87 6.89 21.63
CA GLY A 255 40.54 6.02 20.65
C GLY A 255 40.18 4.54 20.78
N SER A 256 40.05 3.99 21.99
CA SER A 256 39.69 2.58 22.20
C SER A 256 38.25 2.29 21.81
N ARG A 257 37.32 3.22 22.06
CA ARG A 257 35.91 3.10 21.63
C ARG A 257 35.79 3.14 20.13
N ARG A 258 36.50 4.04 19.45
CA ARG A 258 36.55 4.12 17.99
C ARG A 258 37.09 2.84 17.35
N GLN A 259 38.14 2.22 17.94
CA GLN A 259 38.65 0.93 17.48
C GLN A 259 37.59 -0.18 17.61
N ARG A 260 36.86 -0.23 18.73
CA ARG A 260 35.80 -1.20 18.96
C ARG A 260 34.65 -1.00 17.94
N ILE A 261 34.24 0.26 17.73
CA ILE A 261 33.20 0.61 16.75
C ILE A 261 33.61 0.21 15.32
N ALA A 262 34.83 0.52 14.91
CA ALA A 262 35.37 0.13 13.61
C ALA A 262 35.32 -1.39 13.41
N LYS A 263 35.75 -2.16 14.44
CA LYS A 263 35.70 -3.63 14.40
C LYS A 263 34.26 -4.15 14.33
N GLY A 264 33.35 -3.55 15.09
CA GLY A 264 31.94 -3.96 15.16
C GLY A 264 31.17 -3.66 13.87
N SER A 265 31.48 -2.56 13.22
CA SER A 265 30.85 -2.12 11.95
C SER A 265 31.48 -2.73 10.71
N GLY A 266 32.63 -3.41 10.82
CA GLY A 266 33.37 -3.91 9.68
C GLY A 266 34.00 -2.80 8.83
N THR A 267 34.21 -1.62 9.41
CA THR A 267 34.79 -0.45 8.74
C THR A 267 36.20 -0.14 9.28
N SER A 268 36.89 0.81 8.67
CA SER A 268 38.20 1.27 9.12
C SER A 268 38.07 2.36 10.21
N ILE A 269 39.12 2.51 11.05
CA ILE A 269 39.20 3.59 12.03
C ILE A 269 39.16 4.96 11.33
N GLN A 270 39.67 5.03 10.11
CA GLN A 270 39.66 6.27 9.31
C GLN A 270 38.22 6.67 8.93
N GLU A 271 37.37 5.70 8.62
CA GLU A 271 35.94 5.93 8.33
C GLU A 271 35.18 6.35 9.57
N VAL A 272 35.46 5.78 10.73
CA VAL A 272 34.86 6.21 12.01
C VAL A 272 35.28 7.62 12.44
N ASN A 273 36.41 8.11 11.93
CA ASN A 273 36.93 9.44 12.26
C ASN A 273 36.46 10.55 11.30
N LYS A 274 35.88 10.16 10.15
CA LYS A 274 35.25 11.12 9.22
C LYS A 274 33.94 11.63 9.79
#